data_6f6d48ef5d02c4dcddb2e299aad4f74b
#
_entry.id   6f6d48ef5d02c4dcddb2e299aad4f74b
#
_cell.length_a   1.000
_cell.length_b   1.000
_cell.length_c   1.000
_cell.angle_alpha   90.00
_cell.angle_beta   90.00
_cell.angle_gamma   90.00
#
_symmetry.space_group_name_H-M   'P 1'
#
loop_
_entity.id
_entity.type
_entity.pdbx_description
1 polymer ?
#
loop_
_entity_poly.entity_id
_entity_poly.type
_entity_poly.pdbx_seq_one_letter_code
_entity_poly.pdbx_strand_id
1 'polypeptide(L)'
;MEWIVFGVASFLATYLLMPPFIRLMEKHKLLDSSGGRKIHTGYTAHMGGVVIFVASLVSVLLGIFIMDYADLTWKALAFITLMSLVLLVGVRDDMNNLTPKIKLICEIAVGFLLCYIGVRIHSFYGLFGIDVIPVWLSYILSIAFMVVVSNAYNLIDGIDGQAGTQALSFFCFMFAIFMFVFKDTNTLSVEDNFANTSFWLLVAVAMIGSLLGFLVFNWQPAKIFMGDTGSLFIGFLLAICMLVMMDYNGENTKTICSLEIKSNLLVVIMLFFLPLADTLRVFIYRVQRGKSPFSADKTHIHHLFFRIGYKHSKIALTTLSIQVVISLISIAMAFVLEDIFYIIYIIGMWFVFVFGLRAFTRSRIRKLRIKK
;
A
#
# COMPACT_ATOMS: atom_id res chain seq x y z
N MET A 1 11.89 19.31 11.33
CA MET A 1 12.82 19.34 10.17
C MET A 1 13.69 18.09 10.10
N GLU A 2 13.94 17.41 11.20
CA GLU A 2 14.82 16.23 11.29
C GLU A 2 14.39 15.05 10.38
N TRP A 3 13.09 14.79 10.28
CA TRP A 3 12.55 13.72 9.44
C TRP A 3 12.90 13.84 7.95
N ILE A 4 12.98 15.07 7.42
CA ILE A 4 13.27 15.32 5.99
C ILE A 4 14.64 14.76 5.61
N VAL A 5 15.62 14.79 6.53
CA VAL A 5 16.98 14.28 6.28
C VAL A 5 16.93 12.78 5.92
N PHE A 6 16.14 12.00 6.64
CA PHE A 6 16.02 10.55 6.40
C PHE A 6 15.28 10.26 5.09
N GLY A 7 14.27 11.07 4.74
CA GLY A 7 13.61 10.98 3.43
C GLY A 7 14.55 11.30 2.28
N VAL A 8 15.35 12.36 2.40
CA VAL A 8 16.36 12.72 1.40
C VAL A 8 17.45 11.64 1.31
N ALA A 9 17.90 11.08 2.44
CA ALA A 9 18.87 10.00 2.45
C ALA A 9 18.33 8.76 1.72
N SER A 10 17.09 8.36 2.00
CA SER A 10 16.43 7.23 1.31
C SER A 10 16.24 7.49 -0.18
N PHE A 11 15.85 8.72 -0.56
CA PHE A 11 15.75 9.13 -1.96
C PHE A 11 17.10 9.01 -2.68
N LEU A 12 18.14 9.61 -2.10
CA LEU A 12 19.48 9.58 -2.70
C LEU A 12 20.04 8.15 -2.79
N ALA A 13 19.85 7.35 -1.74
CA ALA A 13 20.25 5.94 -1.76
C ALA A 13 19.56 5.18 -2.89
N THR A 14 18.23 5.32 -3.03
CA THR A 14 17.49 4.68 -4.12
C THR A 14 17.94 5.20 -5.49
N TYR A 15 18.08 6.50 -5.66
CA TYR A 15 18.48 7.12 -6.91
C TYR A 15 19.89 6.67 -7.35
N LEU A 16 20.84 6.56 -6.43
CA LEU A 16 22.22 6.14 -6.72
C LEU A 16 22.36 4.63 -6.92
N LEU A 17 21.61 3.82 -6.16
CA LEU A 17 21.67 2.35 -6.27
C LEU A 17 20.90 1.81 -7.48
N MET A 18 19.89 2.52 -7.98
CA MET A 18 19.04 2.02 -9.05
C MET A 18 19.79 1.79 -10.38
N PRO A 19 20.65 2.71 -10.91
CA PRO A 19 21.33 2.49 -12.17
C PRO A 19 22.30 1.28 -12.16
N PRO A 20 23.17 1.06 -11.15
CA PRO A 20 23.98 -0.15 -11.09
C PRO A 20 23.15 -1.41 -10.93
N PHE A 21 22.00 -1.35 -10.21
CA PHE A 21 21.11 -2.48 -10.05
C PHE A 21 20.42 -2.85 -11.38
N ILE A 22 19.96 -1.87 -12.18
CA ILE A 22 19.41 -2.12 -13.53
C ILE A 22 20.46 -2.85 -14.39
N ARG A 23 21.71 -2.37 -14.42
CA ARG A 23 22.79 -3.03 -15.17
C ARG A 23 23.06 -4.46 -14.69
N LEU A 24 22.93 -4.70 -13.38
CA LEU A 24 23.06 -6.05 -12.79
C LEU A 24 21.94 -6.98 -13.29
N MET A 25 20.71 -6.51 -13.31
CA MET A 25 19.57 -7.28 -13.82
C MET A 25 19.70 -7.58 -15.32
N GLU A 26 20.14 -6.59 -16.10
CA GLU A 26 20.43 -6.78 -17.54
C GLU A 26 21.51 -7.84 -17.76
N LYS A 27 22.61 -7.77 -17.02
CA LYS A 27 23.72 -8.73 -17.11
C LYS A 27 23.27 -10.16 -16.81
N HIS A 28 22.40 -10.34 -15.83
CA HIS A 28 21.87 -11.66 -15.44
C HIS A 28 20.62 -12.08 -16.23
N LYS A 29 20.20 -11.28 -17.23
CA LYS A 29 19.01 -11.53 -18.07
C LYS A 29 17.72 -11.67 -17.24
N LEU A 30 17.68 -11.03 -16.07
CA LEU A 30 16.50 -10.90 -15.23
C LEU A 30 15.65 -9.73 -15.76
N LEU A 31 15.06 -9.97 -16.94
CA LEU A 31 14.31 -9.01 -17.70
C LEU A 31 12.92 -9.56 -17.93
N ASP A 32 11.92 -8.73 -17.70
CA ASP A 32 10.54 -9.09 -18.07
C ASP A 32 10.40 -8.92 -19.59
N SER A 33 10.14 -10.03 -20.26
CA SER A 33 9.82 -10.00 -21.69
C SER A 33 8.42 -9.42 -21.85
N SER A 34 8.28 -8.36 -22.64
CA SER A 34 7.00 -7.80 -23.04
C SER A 34 6.22 -8.78 -23.95
N GLY A 35 5.99 -10.00 -23.43
CA GLY A 35 5.24 -11.05 -24.11
C GLY A 35 3.75 -10.71 -24.14
N GLY A 36 3.23 -10.30 -25.27
CA GLY A 36 1.81 -10.33 -25.65
C GLY A 36 0.81 -9.46 -24.89
N ARG A 37 1.20 -8.80 -23.79
CA ARG A 37 0.32 -7.99 -22.94
C ARG A 37 0.79 -6.54 -22.73
N LYS A 38 2.09 -6.25 -22.98
CA LYS A 38 2.70 -4.94 -22.74
C LYS A 38 3.04 -4.24 -24.05
N ILE A 39 2.91 -2.92 -24.07
CA ILE A 39 3.02 -2.05 -25.26
C ILE A 39 4.50 -1.75 -25.63
N HIS A 40 5.48 -2.25 -24.88
CA HIS A 40 6.89 -2.00 -25.12
C HIS A 40 7.58 -3.13 -25.88
N THR A 41 8.32 -2.77 -26.91
CA THR A 41 9.14 -3.66 -27.75
C THR A 41 10.55 -3.89 -27.18
N GLY A 42 10.73 -3.77 -25.86
CA GLY A 42 12.02 -3.90 -25.18
C GLY A 42 11.94 -4.79 -23.94
N TYR A 43 13.07 -5.32 -23.56
CA TYR A 43 13.25 -5.98 -22.27
C TYR A 43 13.42 -4.92 -21.17
N THR A 44 12.65 -5.00 -20.08
CA THR A 44 12.74 -4.07 -18.95
C THR A 44 13.20 -4.84 -17.72
N ALA A 45 14.18 -4.32 -16.98
CA ALA A 45 14.63 -4.89 -15.72
C ALA A 45 13.45 -4.99 -14.73
N HIS A 46 13.47 -5.99 -13.89
CA HIS A 46 12.49 -6.12 -12.82
C HIS A 46 13.17 -6.22 -11.44
N MET A 47 12.41 -6.47 -10.35
CA MET A 47 12.92 -6.55 -8.98
C MET A 47 13.36 -5.19 -8.38
N GLY A 48 12.84 -4.06 -8.86
CA GLY A 48 13.11 -2.73 -8.28
C GLY A 48 12.79 -2.62 -6.78
N GLY A 49 11.92 -3.50 -6.28
CA GLY A 49 11.58 -3.64 -4.86
C GLY A 49 12.78 -3.90 -3.95
N VAL A 50 13.84 -4.58 -4.44
CA VAL A 50 15.08 -4.79 -3.67
C VAL A 50 15.72 -3.46 -3.30
N VAL A 51 15.86 -2.56 -4.27
CA VAL A 51 16.51 -1.25 -4.04
C VAL A 51 15.64 -0.38 -3.12
N ILE A 52 14.30 -0.41 -3.30
CA ILE A 52 13.36 0.30 -2.42
C ILE A 52 13.53 -0.19 -0.97
N PHE A 53 13.55 -1.51 -0.76
CA PHE A 53 13.71 -2.10 0.56
C PHE A 53 15.05 -1.73 1.20
N VAL A 54 16.17 -1.93 0.51
CA VAL A 54 17.51 -1.66 1.05
C VAL A 54 17.67 -0.18 1.40
N ALA A 55 17.26 0.73 0.52
CA ALA A 55 17.38 2.15 0.74
C ALA A 55 16.51 2.63 1.91
N SER A 56 15.26 2.16 1.99
CA SER A 56 14.37 2.49 3.11
C SER A 56 14.87 1.90 4.44
N LEU A 57 15.32 0.65 4.43
CA LEU A 57 15.88 -0.01 5.62
C LEU A 57 17.11 0.72 6.15
N VAL A 58 18.07 1.05 5.28
CA VAL A 58 19.27 1.81 5.68
C VAL A 58 18.88 3.16 6.29
N SER A 59 17.92 3.85 5.69
CA SER A 59 17.43 5.14 6.21
C SER A 59 16.76 4.98 7.58
N VAL A 60 15.95 3.94 7.78
CA VAL A 60 15.31 3.64 9.08
C VAL A 60 16.37 3.31 10.13
N LEU A 61 17.36 2.47 9.82
CA LEU A 61 18.43 2.11 10.76
C LEU A 61 19.30 3.32 11.13
N LEU A 62 19.63 4.18 10.16
CA LEU A 62 20.33 5.43 10.43
C LEU A 62 19.51 6.36 11.33
N GLY A 63 18.20 6.47 11.08
CA GLY A 63 17.32 7.28 11.92
C GLY A 63 17.23 6.75 13.35
N ILE A 64 17.11 5.45 13.54
CA ILE A 64 17.12 4.81 14.86
C ILE A 64 18.44 5.13 15.60
N PHE A 65 19.57 4.99 14.91
CA PHE A 65 20.88 5.25 15.48
C PHE A 65 21.11 6.73 15.82
N ILE A 66 20.76 7.67 14.95
CA ILE A 66 21.01 9.11 15.13
C ILE A 66 20.07 9.73 16.16
N MET A 67 18.81 9.27 16.22
CA MET A 67 17.81 9.81 17.14
C MET A 67 17.85 9.14 18.53
N ASP A 68 18.84 8.28 18.77
CA ASP A 68 19.07 7.57 20.03
C ASP A 68 17.80 6.87 20.56
N TYR A 69 17.12 6.18 19.66
CA TYR A 69 16.03 5.28 20.05
C TYR A 69 16.63 4.02 20.69
N ALA A 70 17.13 4.18 21.93
CA ALA A 70 17.76 3.11 22.72
C ALA A 70 16.83 1.89 22.93
N ASP A 71 15.52 2.10 22.81
CA ASP A 71 14.50 1.09 22.97
C ASP A 71 14.06 0.44 21.65
N LEU A 72 15.04 0.09 20.80
CA LEU A 72 14.73 -0.80 19.67
C LEU A 72 14.31 -2.16 20.24
N THR A 73 13.01 -2.33 20.43
CA THR A 73 12.46 -3.53 21.03
C THR A 73 12.76 -4.74 20.15
N TRP A 74 12.87 -5.94 20.75
CA TRP A 74 12.97 -7.18 19.98
C TRP A 74 11.85 -7.31 18.94
N LYS A 75 10.68 -6.70 19.19
CA LYS A 75 9.56 -6.65 18.26
C LYS A 75 9.90 -5.90 16.97
N ALA A 76 10.61 -4.76 17.06
CA ALA A 76 11.05 -4.02 15.87
C ALA A 76 12.08 -4.79 15.04
N LEU A 77 12.99 -5.52 15.70
CA LEU A 77 13.93 -6.41 15.01
C LEU A 77 13.19 -7.57 14.33
N ALA A 78 12.21 -8.17 15.02
CA ALA A 78 11.37 -9.22 14.45
C ALA A 78 10.59 -8.70 13.23
N PHE A 79 10.03 -7.49 13.30
CA PHE A 79 9.35 -6.85 12.18
C PHE A 79 10.28 -6.68 10.96
N ILE A 80 11.47 -6.11 11.14
CA ILE A 80 12.46 -5.95 10.07
C ILE A 80 12.80 -7.31 9.45
N THR A 81 12.96 -8.33 10.30
CA THR A 81 13.23 -9.70 9.84
C THR A 81 12.07 -10.27 9.03
N LEU A 82 10.83 -10.10 9.50
CA LEU A 82 9.64 -10.58 8.79
C LEU A 82 9.43 -9.85 7.46
N MET A 83 9.70 -8.53 7.41
CA MET A 83 9.66 -7.77 6.16
C MET A 83 10.75 -8.24 5.18
N SER A 84 11.93 -8.59 5.69
CA SER A 84 12.99 -9.19 4.87
C SER A 84 12.58 -10.56 4.31
N LEU A 85 11.85 -11.37 5.08
CA LEU A 85 11.30 -12.65 4.59
C LEU A 85 10.26 -12.45 3.50
N VAL A 86 9.35 -11.46 3.63
CA VAL A 86 8.39 -11.11 2.56
C VAL A 86 9.13 -10.71 1.30
N LEU A 87 10.18 -9.87 1.41
CA LEU A 87 11.02 -9.50 0.28
C LEU A 87 11.63 -10.74 -0.40
N LEU A 88 12.19 -11.67 0.39
CA LEU A 88 12.81 -12.90 -0.14
C LEU A 88 11.79 -13.79 -0.86
N VAL A 89 10.55 -13.86 -0.38
CA VAL A 89 9.46 -14.56 -1.07
C VAL A 89 9.19 -13.90 -2.42
N GLY A 90 9.14 -12.57 -2.48
CA GLY A 90 8.97 -11.82 -3.72
C GLY A 90 10.14 -12.01 -4.69
N VAL A 91 11.39 -11.97 -4.19
CA VAL A 91 12.58 -12.28 -5.00
C VAL A 91 12.49 -13.69 -5.59
N ARG A 92 12.08 -14.67 -4.78
CA ARG A 92 11.90 -16.05 -5.24
C ARG A 92 10.81 -16.16 -6.29
N ASP A 93 9.74 -15.40 -6.15
CA ASP A 93 8.63 -15.37 -7.12
C ASP A 93 9.09 -14.76 -8.45
N ASP A 94 9.74 -13.61 -8.43
CA ASP A 94 10.30 -12.95 -9.62
C ASP A 94 11.32 -13.84 -10.37
N MET A 95 12.09 -14.66 -9.65
CA MET A 95 13.08 -15.55 -10.26
C MET A 95 12.49 -16.85 -10.82
N ASN A 96 11.47 -17.43 -10.17
CA ASN A 96 11.03 -18.80 -10.46
C ASN A 96 9.51 -18.99 -10.52
N ASN A 97 8.71 -17.92 -10.55
CA ASN A 97 7.24 -17.95 -10.65
C ASN A 97 6.60 -18.94 -9.66
N LEU A 98 6.48 -18.56 -8.40
CA LEU A 98 5.84 -19.36 -7.37
C LEU A 98 4.37 -19.63 -7.71
N THR A 99 3.88 -20.79 -7.30
CA THR A 99 2.44 -21.05 -7.43
C THR A 99 1.65 -20.14 -6.49
N PRO A 100 0.45 -19.68 -6.87
CA PRO A 100 -0.39 -18.82 -6.02
C PRO A 100 -0.66 -19.42 -4.63
N LYS A 101 -0.69 -20.75 -4.51
CA LYS A 101 -0.87 -21.45 -3.23
C LYS A 101 0.33 -21.27 -2.30
N ILE A 102 1.56 -21.41 -2.83
CA ILE A 102 2.79 -21.25 -2.04
C ILE A 102 2.90 -19.81 -1.56
N LYS A 103 2.65 -18.84 -2.45
CA LYS A 103 2.63 -17.41 -2.12
C LYS A 103 1.66 -17.12 -0.97
N LEU A 104 0.42 -17.58 -1.07
CA LEU A 104 -0.59 -17.42 -0.04
C LEU A 104 -0.19 -18.06 1.31
N ILE A 105 0.41 -19.26 1.29
CA ILE A 105 0.88 -19.93 2.51
C ILE A 105 1.98 -19.08 3.19
N CYS A 106 2.92 -18.54 2.41
CA CYS A 106 3.96 -17.66 2.94
C CYS A 106 3.36 -16.37 3.54
N GLU A 107 2.40 -15.76 2.85
CA GLU A 107 1.68 -14.58 3.33
C GLU A 107 0.96 -14.86 4.67
N ILE A 108 0.25 -15.97 4.78
CA ILE A 108 -0.43 -16.38 6.01
C ILE A 108 0.58 -16.65 7.14
N ALA A 109 1.69 -17.32 6.85
CA ALA A 109 2.72 -17.64 7.85
C ALA A 109 3.36 -16.35 8.41
N VAL A 110 3.74 -15.40 7.53
CA VAL A 110 4.28 -14.12 7.96
C VAL A 110 3.24 -13.31 8.71
N GLY A 111 1.99 -13.28 8.22
CA GLY A 111 0.88 -12.60 8.90
C GLY A 111 0.63 -13.16 10.31
N PHE A 112 0.73 -14.48 10.49
CA PHE A 112 0.61 -15.13 11.81
C PHE A 112 1.74 -14.66 12.76
N LEU A 113 2.98 -14.62 12.29
CA LEU A 113 4.13 -14.17 13.09
C LEU A 113 4.02 -12.67 13.42
N LEU A 114 3.51 -11.85 12.49
CA LEU A 114 3.23 -10.43 12.74
C LEU A 114 2.14 -10.25 13.83
N CYS A 115 1.07 -11.04 13.79
CA CYS A 115 0.06 -11.04 14.83
C CYS A 115 0.64 -11.45 16.21
N TYR A 116 1.56 -12.41 16.22
CA TYR A 116 2.24 -12.88 17.44
C TYR A 116 3.08 -11.78 18.08
N ILE A 117 3.76 -10.95 17.31
CA ILE A 117 4.52 -9.79 17.85
C ILE A 117 3.66 -8.58 18.18
N GLY A 118 2.34 -8.65 17.95
CA GLY A 118 1.38 -7.61 18.34
C GLY A 118 0.79 -6.80 17.19
N VAL A 119 1.17 -7.05 15.93
CA VAL A 119 0.58 -6.35 14.77
C VAL A 119 -0.74 -7.01 14.38
N ARG A 120 -1.83 -6.62 15.04
CA ARG A 120 -3.15 -7.21 14.83
C ARG A 120 -4.26 -6.23 15.20
N ILE A 121 -5.49 -6.49 14.76
CA ILE A 121 -6.68 -5.78 15.19
C ILE A 121 -6.99 -6.19 16.64
N HIS A 122 -6.80 -5.30 17.61
CA HIS A 122 -7.01 -5.58 19.02
C HIS A 122 -8.48 -5.39 19.41
N SER A 123 -9.12 -4.39 18.82
CA SER A 123 -10.46 -3.96 19.17
C SER A 123 -11.21 -3.44 17.94
N PHE A 124 -12.51 -3.34 18.02
CA PHE A 124 -13.30 -2.54 17.09
C PHE A 124 -13.65 -1.16 17.65
N TYR A 125 -13.14 -0.83 18.84
CA TYR A 125 -13.24 0.50 19.46
C TYR A 125 -14.68 1.03 19.52
N GLY A 126 -15.62 0.17 19.91
CA GLY A 126 -17.05 0.50 20.01
C GLY A 126 -17.83 0.38 18.70
N LEU A 127 -17.21 0.10 17.58
CA LEU A 127 -17.90 -0.13 16.32
C LEU A 127 -18.87 -1.31 16.46
N PHE A 128 -20.15 -1.11 16.15
CA PHE A 128 -21.25 -2.06 16.39
C PHE A 128 -21.45 -2.45 17.85
N GLY A 129 -20.98 -1.63 18.83
CA GLY A 129 -21.01 -1.95 20.26
C GLY A 129 -20.02 -3.04 20.69
N ILE A 130 -19.03 -3.33 19.84
CA ILE A 130 -17.99 -4.33 20.11
C ILE A 130 -16.67 -3.61 20.41
N ASP A 131 -16.19 -3.73 21.64
CA ASP A 131 -14.89 -3.19 22.03
C ASP A 131 -13.80 -4.25 21.87
N VAL A 132 -13.87 -5.32 22.63
CA VAL A 132 -12.83 -6.36 22.66
C VAL A 132 -13.23 -7.54 21.80
N ILE A 133 -12.31 -8.02 20.98
CA ILE A 133 -12.50 -9.22 20.17
C ILE A 133 -11.63 -10.38 20.70
N PRO A 134 -12.11 -11.63 20.65
CA PRO A 134 -11.31 -12.78 21.04
C PRO A 134 -10.01 -12.87 20.24
N VAL A 135 -8.91 -13.29 20.88
CA VAL A 135 -7.58 -13.34 20.26
C VAL A 135 -7.56 -14.15 18.96
N TRP A 136 -8.23 -15.30 18.93
CA TRP A 136 -8.30 -16.15 17.74
C TRP A 136 -8.97 -15.43 16.55
N LEU A 137 -10.03 -14.64 16.81
CA LEU A 137 -10.73 -13.86 15.80
C LEU A 137 -9.87 -12.68 15.33
N SER A 138 -9.17 -12.01 16.26
CA SER A 138 -8.18 -10.98 15.97
C SER A 138 -7.13 -11.48 14.97
N TYR A 139 -6.57 -12.66 15.17
CA TYR A 139 -5.59 -13.26 14.25
C TYR A 139 -6.21 -13.50 12.87
N ILE A 140 -7.37 -14.15 12.80
CA ILE A 140 -8.04 -14.44 11.53
C ILE A 140 -8.31 -13.17 10.73
N LEU A 141 -8.88 -12.14 11.37
CA LEU A 141 -9.21 -10.89 10.72
C LEU A 141 -7.97 -10.13 10.26
N SER A 142 -6.93 -10.08 11.09
CA SER A 142 -5.69 -9.37 10.77
C SER A 142 -4.92 -10.03 9.63
N ILE A 143 -4.80 -11.36 9.65
CA ILE A 143 -4.13 -12.11 8.56
C ILE A 143 -4.94 -11.94 7.26
N ALA A 144 -6.27 -12.08 7.31
CA ALA A 144 -7.10 -11.87 6.14
C ALA A 144 -6.96 -10.45 5.59
N PHE A 145 -6.92 -9.44 6.46
CA PHE A 145 -6.70 -8.05 6.07
C PHE A 145 -5.34 -7.85 5.40
N MET A 146 -4.25 -8.37 5.99
CA MET A 146 -2.90 -8.28 5.41
C MET A 146 -2.84 -8.92 4.03
N VAL A 147 -3.39 -10.11 3.87
CA VAL A 147 -3.45 -10.83 2.59
C VAL A 147 -4.26 -10.05 1.56
N VAL A 148 -5.43 -9.51 1.92
CA VAL A 148 -6.29 -8.75 1.00
C VAL A 148 -5.60 -7.47 0.54
N VAL A 149 -5.01 -6.70 1.44
CA VAL A 149 -4.32 -5.43 1.11
C VAL A 149 -3.10 -5.70 0.25
N SER A 150 -2.26 -6.67 0.62
CA SER A 150 -1.06 -7.05 -0.13
C SER A 150 -1.42 -7.48 -1.56
N ASN A 151 -2.39 -8.37 -1.71
CA ASN A 151 -2.83 -8.83 -3.02
C ASN A 151 -3.52 -7.70 -3.83
N ALA A 152 -4.30 -6.82 -3.20
CA ALA A 152 -4.88 -5.66 -3.88
C ALA A 152 -3.80 -4.72 -4.41
N TYR A 153 -2.72 -4.52 -3.66
CA TYR A 153 -1.58 -3.74 -4.11
C TYR A 153 -0.81 -4.41 -5.25
N ASN A 154 -0.55 -5.71 -5.15
CA ASN A 154 0.10 -6.48 -6.22
C ASN A 154 -0.70 -6.41 -7.54
N LEU A 155 -2.03 -6.46 -7.49
CA LEU A 155 -2.90 -6.38 -8.66
C LEU A 155 -2.87 -5.02 -9.38
N ILE A 156 -2.49 -3.95 -8.74
CA ILE A 156 -2.35 -2.63 -9.39
C ILE A 156 -0.95 -2.38 -9.97
N ASP A 157 0.03 -3.23 -9.69
CA ASP A 157 1.39 -3.14 -10.28
C ASP A 157 1.44 -3.67 -11.71
N GLY A 158 0.48 -3.26 -12.53
CA GLY A 158 0.35 -3.70 -13.93
C GLY A 158 0.87 -2.68 -14.94
N ILE A 159 1.22 -1.46 -14.54
CA ILE A 159 1.66 -0.37 -15.43
C ILE A 159 2.67 0.57 -14.76
N ASP A 160 3.47 1.23 -15.62
CA ASP A 160 4.53 2.15 -15.21
C ASP A 160 3.99 3.25 -14.27
N GLY A 161 4.60 3.40 -13.10
CA GLY A 161 4.33 4.44 -12.13
C GLY A 161 3.07 4.25 -11.27
N GLN A 162 2.15 3.32 -11.58
CA GLN A 162 0.88 3.22 -10.87
C GLN A 162 1.05 2.76 -9.43
N ALA A 163 1.68 1.62 -9.21
CA ALA A 163 1.86 1.09 -7.86
C ALA A 163 2.71 2.04 -7.00
N GLY A 164 3.81 2.55 -7.54
CA GLY A 164 4.67 3.50 -6.84
C GLY A 164 3.95 4.78 -6.41
N THR A 165 3.09 5.36 -7.26
CA THR A 165 2.33 6.57 -6.92
C THR A 165 1.22 6.31 -5.90
N GLN A 166 0.58 5.14 -5.92
CA GLN A 166 -0.45 4.77 -4.92
C GLN A 166 0.17 4.58 -3.53
N ALA A 167 1.30 3.87 -3.44
CA ALA A 167 2.03 3.72 -2.18
C ALA A 167 2.56 5.06 -1.67
N LEU A 168 3.13 5.89 -2.55
CA LEU A 168 3.59 7.23 -2.20
C LEU A 168 2.47 8.07 -1.59
N SER A 169 1.28 8.07 -2.21
CA SER A 169 0.11 8.77 -1.67
C SER A 169 -0.24 8.32 -0.26
N PHE A 170 -0.29 7.01 -0.02
CA PHE A 170 -0.58 6.47 1.30
C PHE A 170 0.45 6.91 2.36
N PHE A 171 1.75 6.76 2.07
CA PHE A 171 2.80 7.14 3.03
C PHE A 171 2.85 8.65 3.27
N CYS A 172 2.50 9.49 2.29
CA CYS A 172 2.35 10.93 2.49
C CYS A 172 1.20 11.25 3.47
N PHE A 173 0.03 10.61 3.30
CA PHE A 173 -1.09 10.77 4.25
C PHE A 173 -0.74 10.22 5.64
N MET A 174 -0.12 9.05 5.71
CA MET A 174 0.34 8.47 6.96
C MET A 174 1.29 9.42 7.68
N PHE A 175 2.32 9.94 6.99
CA PHE A 175 3.26 10.89 7.57
C PHE A 175 2.54 12.14 8.11
N ALA A 176 1.62 12.72 7.33
CA ALA A 176 0.86 13.88 7.75
C ALA A 176 -0.01 13.58 9.00
N ILE A 177 -0.71 12.45 9.02
CA ILE A 177 -1.54 12.05 10.15
C ILE A 177 -0.67 11.84 11.40
N PHE A 178 0.46 11.13 11.31
CA PHE A 178 1.36 10.93 12.44
C PHE A 178 1.98 12.25 12.93
N MET A 179 2.33 13.17 12.03
CA MET A 179 2.89 14.47 12.41
C MET A 179 1.89 15.41 13.07
N PHE A 180 0.65 15.45 12.60
CA PHE A 180 -0.32 16.46 13.03
C PHE A 180 -1.37 15.94 14.02
N VAL A 181 -1.66 14.64 14.01
CA VAL A 181 -2.68 14.02 14.87
C VAL A 181 -2.05 13.34 16.09
N PHE A 182 -0.93 12.62 15.87
CA PHE A 182 -0.34 11.77 16.91
C PHE A 182 0.89 12.36 17.60
N LYS A 183 1.24 13.62 17.33
CA LYS A 183 2.44 14.29 17.84
C LYS A 183 2.56 14.30 19.37
N ASP A 184 1.45 14.45 20.06
CA ASP A 184 1.41 14.58 21.52
C ASP A 184 1.12 13.27 22.26
N THR A 185 1.08 12.15 21.57
CA THR A 185 0.76 10.86 22.15
C THR A 185 1.99 10.08 22.63
N ASN A 186 2.90 10.75 23.34
CA ASN A 186 4.00 10.08 24.06
C ASN A 186 3.53 9.19 25.21
N THR A 187 2.23 9.08 25.44
CA THR A 187 1.60 8.34 26.54
C THR A 187 0.84 7.11 26.11
N LEU A 188 1.29 6.43 25.03
CA LEU A 188 0.80 5.09 24.79
C LEU A 188 1.37 4.20 25.90
N SER A 189 0.50 3.48 26.59
CA SER A 189 0.88 2.45 27.55
C SER A 189 1.85 1.49 26.86
N VAL A 190 3.11 1.64 27.18
CA VAL A 190 4.27 1.12 26.42
C VAL A 190 4.36 -0.40 26.45
N GLU A 191 3.54 -1.09 27.27
CA GLU A 191 3.68 -2.53 27.49
C GLU A 191 3.24 -3.40 26.30
N ASP A 192 2.32 -2.91 25.45
CA ASP A 192 1.82 -3.70 24.32
C ASP A 192 2.12 -3.12 22.93
N ASN A 193 2.59 -1.89 22.82
CA ASN A 193 2.81 -1.27 21.52
C ASN A 193 4.14 -1.70 20.88
N PHE A 194 4.01 -2.14 19.64
CA PHE A 194 5.07 -2.65 18.78
C PHE A 194 6.20 -1.63 18.55
N ALA A 195 5.86 -0.34 18.37
CA ALA A 195 6.81 0.74 18.17
C ALA A 195 6.14 2.10 18.40
N ASN A 196 6.92 3.09 18.79
CA ASN A 196 6.43 4.45 19.04
C ASN A 196 6.09 5.21 17.75
N THR A 197 5.39 6.34 17.89
CA THR A 197 5.02 7.24 16.77
C THR A 197 6.22 7.63 15.89
N SER A 198 7.37 7.86 16.51
CA SER A 198 8.58 8.27 15.82
C SER A 198 9.14 7.19 14.90
N PHE A 199 9.05 5.91 15.28
CA PHE A 199 9.44 4.81 14.40
C PHE A 199 8.57 4.78 13.13
N TRP A 200 7.25 4.95 13.27
CA TRP A 200 6.34 4.94 12.13
C TRP A 200 6.49 6.18 11.23
N LEU A 201 6.81 7.33 11.82
CA LEU A 201 7.21 8.53 11.06
C LEU A 201 8.47 8.27 10.24
N LEU A 202 9.45 7.59 10.85
CA LEU A 202 10.70 7.25 10.18
C LEU A 202 10.46 6.27 9.02
N VAL A 203 9.63 5.23 9.23
CA VAL A 203 9.21 4.30 8.18
C VAL A 203 8.51 5.05 7.04
N ALA A 204 7.55 5.92 7.37
CA ALA A 204 6.80 6.67 6.35
C ALA A 204 7.72 7.56 5.52
N VAL A 205 8.61 8.35 6.14
CA VAL A 205 9.49 9.26 5.41
C VAL A 205 10.55 8.53 4.60
N ALA A 206 11.08 7.41 5.11
CA ALA A 206 12.01 6.56 4.38
C ALA A 206 11.34 5.95 3.13
N MET A 207 10.10 5.48 3.26
CA MET A 207 9.32 4.97 2.11
C MET A 207 8.98 6.07 1.11
N ILE A 208 8.61 7.28 1.56
CA ILE A 208 8.39 8.42 0.66
C ILE A 208 9.65 8.71 -0.17
N GLY A 209 10.81 8.82 0.49
CA GLY A 209 12.08 9.06 -0.19
C GLY A 209 12.42 7.96 -1.20
N SER A 210 12.35 6.71 -0.77
CA SER A 210 12.67 5.56 -1.61
C SER A 210 11.74 5.44 -2.82
N LEU A 211 10.42 5.62 -2.63
CA LEU A 211 9.43 5.58 -3.71
C LEU A 211 9.61 6.73 -4.71
N LEU A 212 9.94 7.94 -4.25
CA LEU A 212 10.29 9.06 -5.13
C LEU A 212 11.53 8.73 -5.97
N GLY A 213 12.58 8.18 -5.35
CA GLY A 213 13.78 7.73 -6.06
C GLY A 213 13.49 6.63 -7.09
N PHE A 214 12.65 5.66 -6.74
CA PHE A 214 12.21 4.60 -7.66
C PHE A 214 11.39 5.15 -8.84
N LEU A 215 10.45 6.07 -8.60
CA LEU A 215 9.59 6.65 -9.63
C LEU A 215 10.37 7.40 -10.70
N VAL A 216 11.55 7.93 -10.42
CA VAL A 216 12.45 8.52 -11.46
C VAL A 216 12.78 7.50 -12.55
N PHE A 217 12.89 6.22 -12.21
CA PHE A 217 13.22 5.14 -13.14
C PHE A 217 12.03 4.31 -13.59
N ASN A 218 10.95 4.30 -12.81
CA ASN A 218 9.74 3.55 -13.14
C ASN A 218 8.67 4.39 -13.87
N TRP A 219 8.89 5.71 -14.03
CA TRP A 219 7.99 6.54 -14.83
C TRP A 219 8.07 6.18 -16.31
N GLN A 220 6.93 6.33 -17.03
CA GLN A 220 6.82 5.96 -18.44
C GLN A 220 7.79 6.77 -19.34
N PRO A 221 8.63 6.14 -20.16
CA PRO A 221 8.86 4.70 -20.32
C PRO A 221 9.71 4.13 -19.17
N ALA A 222 9.22 3.12 -18.46
CA ALA A 222 9.91 2.55 -17.32
C ALA A 222 11.21 1.85 -17.72
N LYS A 223 12.29 2.11 -16.95
CA LYS A 223 13.59 1.43 -17.06
C LYS A 223 13.68 0.20 -16.15
N ILE A 224 12.83 0.16 -15.10
CA ILE A 224 12.73 -0.95 -14.16
C ILE A 224 11.29 -1.08 -13.67
N PHE A 225 10.82 -2.31 -13.50
CA PHE A 225 9.56 -2.63 -12.83
C PHE A 225 9.78 -2.93 -11.35
N MET A 226 8.75 -2.73 -10.55
CA MET A 226 8.76 -3.01 -9.12
C MET A 226 8.97 -4.51 -8.86
N GLY A 227 8.26 -5.36 -9.61
CA GLY A 227 8.24 -6.81 -9.49
C GLY A 227 7.42 -7.30 -8.30
N ASP A 228 7.23 -8.62 -8.23
CA ASP A 228 6.61 -9.26 -7.07
C ASP A 228 7.43 -9.02 -5.79
N THR A 229 8.75 -8.88 -5.94
CA THR A 229 9.66 -8.45 -4.86
C THR A 229 9.20 -7.16 -4.19
N GLY A 230 8.85 -6.15 -4.97
CA GLY A 230 8.44 -4.85 -4.42
C GLY A 230 6.97 -4.83 -4.04
N SER A 231 6.10 -5.38 -4.88
CA SER A 231 4.66 -5.30 -4.66
C SER A 231 4.20 -6.12 -3.45
N LEU A 232 4.81 -7.28 -3.16
CA LEU A 232 4.54 -8.03 -1.94
C LEU A 232 5.05 -7.30 -0.70
N PHE A 233 6.32 -6.87 -0.71
CA PHE A 233 6.92 -6.15 0.41
C PHE A 233 6.12 -4.89 0.75
N ILE A 234 5.87 -4.02 -0.23
CA ILE A 234 5.15 -2.76 -0.01
C ILE A 234 3.69 -3.03 0.36
N GLY A 235 3.04 -4.02 -0.27
CA GLY A 235 1.67 -4.40 0.05
C GLY A 235 1.49 -4.86 1.49
N PHE A 236 2.40 -5.70 2.01
CA PHE A 236 2.43 -6.08 3.42
C PHE A 236 2.72 -4.89 4.33
N LEU A 237 3.70 -4.06 3.98
CA LEU A 237 4.02 -2.87 4.76
C LEU A 237 2.83 -1.89 4.84
N LEU A 238 2.11 -1.68 3.73
CA LEU A 238 0.88 -0.89 3.70
C LEU A 238 -0.17 -1.47 4.65
N ALA A 239 -0.40 -2.78 4.61
CA ALA A 239 -1.35 -3.45 5.49
C ALA A 239 -1.00 -3.28 6.97
N ILE A 240 0.27 -3.43 7.32
CA ILE A 240 0.78 -3.24 8.69
C ILE A 240 0.60 -1.80 9.12
N CYS A 241 1.00 -0.84 8.29
CA CYS A 241 0.82 0.58 8.58
C CYS A 241 -0.67 0.94 8.78
N MET A 242 -1.56 0.34 8.00
CA MET A 242 -3.00 0.52 8.18
C MET A 242 -3.47 -0.04 9.52
N LEU A 243 -3.05 -1.27 9.91
CA LEU A 243 -3.39 -1.86 11.21
C LEU A 243 -2.88 -1.01 12.37
N VAL A 244 -1.63 -0.54 12.28
CA VAL A 244 -1.04 0.34 13.29
C VAL A 244 -1.81 1.66 13.38
N MET A 245 -2.16 2.28 12.25
CA MET A 245 -2.96 3.51 12.25
C MET A 245 -4.36 3.29 12.84
N MET A 246 -4.98 2.13 12.62
CA MET A 246 -6.25 1.78 13.23
C MET A 246 -6.14 1.70 14.75
N ASP A 247 -5.08 1.07 15.25
CA ASP A 247 -4.82 0.92 16.69
C ASP A 247 -4.58 2.29 17.34
N TYR A 248 -3.73 3.12 16.75
CA TYR A 248 -3.51 4.49 17.21
C TYR A 248 -4.78 5.33 17.20
N ASN A 249 -5.63 5.18 16.21
CA ASN A 249 -6.89 5.91 16.12
C ASN A 249 -7.90 5.47 17.18
N GLY A 250 -7.95 4.18 17.50
CA GLY A 250 -8.91 3.62 18.41
C GLY A 250 -8.68 3.97 19.89
N GLU A 251 -7.40 3.98 20.32
CA GLU A 251 -7.06 4.20 21.74
C GLU A 251 -7.12 5.67 22.18
N ASN A 252 -7.07 6.60 21.27
CA ASN A 252 -6.97 8.02 21.58
C ASN A 252 -8.05 8.82 20.85
N THR A 253 -9.08 9.29 21.55
CA THR A 253 -9.99 10.32 21.04
C THR A 253 -9.21 11.58 20.71
N LYS A 254 -9.24 12.03 19.47
CA LYS A 254 -8.26 13.02 19.00
C LYS A 254 -8.90 14.22 18.38
N THR A 255 -8.38 15.34 18.84
CA THR A 255 -8.70 16.64 18.29
C THR A 255 -7.58 17.11 17.39
N ILE A 256 -7.88 17.36 16.12
CA ILE A 256 -7.03 18.17 15.24
C ILE A 256 -7.60 19.58 15.24
N CYS A 257 -6.80 20.56 15.63
CA CYS A 257 -7.25 21.95 15.69
C CYS A 257 -8.57 22.11 16.50
N SER A 258 -8.72 21.41 17.63
CA SER A 258 -9.93 21.41 18.46
C SER A 258 -11.15 20.69 17.83
N LEU A 259 -10.99 19.97 16.72
CA LEU A 259 -12.04 19.15 16.11
C LEU A 259 -11.83 17.68 16.47
N GLU A 260 -12.84 17.04 16.99
CA GLU A 260 -12.83 15.62 17.32
C GLU A 260 -13.03 14.75 16.06
N ILE A 261 -12.16 13.74 15.86
CA ILE A 261 -12.34 12.78 14.79
C ILE A 261 -13.32 11.70 15.25
N LYS A 262 -14.48 11.61 14.61
CA LYS A 262 -15.57 10.69 14.98
C LYS A 262 -15.39 9.29 14.44
N SER A 263 -14.81 9.13 13.26
CA SER A 263 -14.60 7.83 12.58
C SER A 263 -13.13 7.52 12.37
N ASN A 264 -12.44 7.24 13.46
CA ASN A 264 -11.00 7.03 13.44
C ASN A 264 -10.56 5.74 12.74
N LEU A 265 -11.24 4.61 13.03
CA LEU A 265 -10.88 3.29 12.52
C LEU A 265 -11.05 3.19 11.00
N LEU A 266 -12.15 3.73 10.50
CA LEU A 266 -12.59 3.52 9.11
C LEU A 266 -11.90 4.44 8.11
N VAL A 267 -11.40 5.62 8.53
CA VAL A 267 -10.71 6.57 7.65
C VAL A 267 -9.47 5.96 7.01
N VAL A 268 -8.77 5.09 7.73
CA VAL A 268 -7.54 4.45 7.28
C VAL A 268 -7.76 3.61 6.02
N ILE A 269 -8.92 2.92 5.93
CA ILE A 269 -9.29 2.12 4.75
C ILE A 269 -9.42 3.02 3.51
N MET A 270 -9.91 4.25 3.70
CA MET A 270 -10.12 5.21 2.61
C MET A 270 -8.82 5.81 2.09
N LEU A 271 -7.72 5.77 2.86
CA LEU A 271 -6.40 6.18 2.38
C LEU A 271 -5.84 5.21 1.32
N PHE A 272 -6.39 4.01 1.22
CA PHE A 272 -6.03 3.00 0.23
C PHE A 272 -7.27 2.49 -0.53
N PHE A 273 -8.28 3.35 -0.68
CA PHE A 273 -9.59 2.99 -1.22
C PHE A 273 -9.53 2.42 -2.63
N LEU A 274 -8.78 3.07 -3.55
CA LEU A 274 -8.85 2.75 -4.98
C LEU A 274 -8.39 1.31 -5.30
N PRO A 275 -7.26 0.81 -4.77
CA PRO A 275 -6.85 -0.58 -4.95
C PRO A 275 -7.85 -1.57 -4.38
N LEU A 276 -8.37 -1.32 -3.17
CA LEU A 276 -9.36 -2.19 -2.52
C LEU A 276 -10.69 -2.21 -3.28
N ALA A 277 -11.17 -1.04 -3.68
CA ALA A 277 -12.43 -0.88 -4.40
C ALA A 277 -12.38 -1.54 -5.79
N ASP A 278 -11.25 -1.42 -6.50
CA ASP A 278 -11.07 -2.08 -7.80
C ASP A 278 -10.99 -3.60 -7.66
N THR A 279 -10.27 -4.10 -6.67
CA THR A 279 -10.18 -5.54 -6.38
C THR A 279 -11.57 -6.12 -6.05
N LEU A 280 -12.32 -5.49 -5.15
CA LEU A 280 -13.68 -5.90 -4.79
C LEU A 280 -14.61 -5.88 -6.01
N ARG A 281 -14.55 -4.82 -6.82
CA ARG A 281 -15.33 -4.70 -8.07
C ARG A 281 -15.05 -5.85 -9.02
N VAL A 282 -13.77 -6.19 -9.21
CA VAL A 282 -13.36 -7.28 -10.11
C VAL A 282 -13.79 -8.65 -9.56
N PHE A 283 -13.68 -8.87 -8.24
CA PHE A 283 -14.16 -10.10 -7.59
C PHE A 283 -15.65 -10.30 -7.80
N ILE A 284 -16.46 -9.28 -7.50
CA ILE A 284 -17.92 -9.34 -7.70
C ILE A 284 -18.27 -9.61 -9.19
N TYR A 285 -17.57 -8.94 -10.10
CA TYR A 285 -17.78 -9.13 -11.53
C TYR A 285 -17.47 -10.55 -12.00
N ARG A 286 -16.42 -11.19 -11.45
CA ARG A 286 -16.06 -12.58 -11.77
C ARG A 286 -17.09 -13.56 -11.23
N VAL A 287 -17.49 -13.41 -9.96
CA VAL A 287 -18.51 -14.26 -9.32
C VAL A 287 -19.85 -14.18 -10.07
N GLN A 288 -20.31 -12.99 -10.45
CA GLN A 288 -21.53 -12.79 -11.25
C GLN A 288 -21.51 -13.49 -12.61
N ARG A 289 -20.32 -13.87 -13.10
CA ARG A 289 -20.13 -14.62 -14.36
C ARG A 289 -19.80 -16.10 -14.17
N GLY A 290 -19.97 -16.61 -12.96
CA GLY A 290 -19.65 -18.00 -12.64
C GLY A 290 -18.16 -18.34 -12.70
N LYS A 291 -17.25 -17.32 -12.62
CA LYS A 291 -15.82 -17.53 -12.64
C LYS A 291 -15.24 -17.47 -11.22
N SER A 292 -14.10 -18.14 -11.01
CA SER A 292 -13.36 -18.00 -9.78
C SER A 292 -12.96 -16.53 -9.55
N PRO A 293 -13.13 -15.98 -8.32
CA PRO A 293 -12.67 -14.64 -7.99
C PRO A 293 -11.17 -14.44 -8.25
N PHE A 294 -10.37 -15.50 -8.17
CA PHE A 294 -8.92 -15.50 -8.36
C PHE A 294 -8.48 -15.74 -9.82
N SER A 295 -9.42 -15.89 -10.77
CA SER A 295 -9.07 -16.06 -12.17
C SER A 295 -8.42 -14.79 -12.74
N ALA A 296 -7.36 -14.95 -13.54
CA ALA A 296 -6.74 -13.81 -14.23
C ALA A 296 -7.69 -13.26 -15.31
N ASP A 297 -7.85 -11.93 -15.36
CA ASP A 297 -8.60 -11.27 -16.43
C ASP A 297 -8.08 -9.84 -16.72
N LYS A 298 -8.67 -9.16 -17.69
CA LYS A 298 -8.31 -7.80 -18.11
C LYS A 298 -9.41 -6.80 -17.76
N THR A 299 -9.93 -6.84 -16.52
CA THR A 299 -11.04 -5.98 -16.08
C THR A 299 -10.67 -4.94 -15.03
N HIS A 300 -9.44 -4.98 -14.51
CA HIS A 300 -8.94 -3.95 -13.60
C HIS A 300 -8.96 -2.55 -14.22
N ILE A 301 -8.99 -1.52 -13.37
CA ILE A 301 -9.14 -0.11 -13.77
C ILE A 301 -8.12 0.32 -14.84
N HIS A 302 -6.86 -0.09 -14.71
CA HIS A 302 -5.83 0.25 -15.69
C HIS A 302 -6.12 -0.34 -17.08
N HIS A 303 -6.66 -1.56 -17.18
CA HIS A 303 -7.08 -2.14 -18.45
C HIS A 303 -8.28 -1.40 -19.07
N LEU A 304 -9.20 -0.89 -18.23
CA LEU A 304 -10.32 -0.09 -18.72
C LEU A 304 -9.84 1.25 -19.29
N PHE A 305 -8.88 1.90 -18.65
CA PHE A 305 -8.29 3.15 -19.14
C PHE A 305 -7.45 2.93 -20.41
N PHE A 306 -6.75 1.81 -20.53
CA PHE A 306 -6.09 1.45 -21.80
C PHE A 306 -7.07 1.34 -22.96
N ARG A 307 -8.22 0.71 -22.75
CA ARG A 307 -9.27 0.55 -23.81
C ARG A 307 -9.80 1.91 -24.31
N ILE A 308 -9.70 2.96 -23.53
CA ILE A 308 -10.09 4.32 -23.94
C ILE A 308 -8.91 5.17 -24.43
N GLY A 309 -7.73 4.54 -24.63
CA GLY A 309 -6.57 5.18 -25.24
C GLY A 309 -5.65 5.97 -24.30
N TYR A 310 -5.75 5.75 -22.98
CA TYR A 310 -4.83 6.39 -22.04
C TYR A 310 -3.47 5.69 -22.04
N LYS A 311 -2.41 6.51 -21.97
CA LYS A 311 -1.02 6.04 -21.77
C LYS A 311 -0.76 5.74 -20.29
N HIS A 312 0.27 4.98 -19.93
CA HIS A 312 0.63 4.59 -18.55
C HIS A 312 0.69 5.79 -17.61
N SER A 313 1.48 6.82 -17.94
CA SER A 313 1.61 8.03 -17.13
C SER A 313 0.27 8.73 -16.87
N LYS A 314 -0.62 8.77 -17.87
CA LYS A 314 -1.95 9.36 -17.71
C LYS A 314 -2.83 8.51 -16.80
N ILE A 315 -2.72 7.19 -16.86
CA ILE A 315 -3.46 6.28 -15.97
C ILE A 315 -2.96 6.46 -14.54
N ALA A 316 -1.63 6.42 -14.33
CA ALA A 316 -1.02 6.60 -13.02
C ALA A 316 -1.45 7.94 -12.36
N LEU A 317 -1.38 9.06 -13.10
CA LEU A 317 -1.83 10.36 -12.59
C LEU A 317 -3.34 10.43 -12.34
N THR A 318 -4.16 9.82 -13.21
CA THR A 318 -5.62 9.81 -13.02
C THR A 318 -6.01 9.01 -11.78
N THR A 319 -5.43 7.82 -11.59
CA THR A 319 -5.70 6.98 -10.43
C THR A 319 -5.16 7.61 -9.14
N LEU A 320 -3.99 8.25 -9.17
CA LEU A 320 -3.45 9.01 -8.06
C LEU A 320 -4.38 10.17 -7.69
N SER A 321 -4.84 10.98 -8.67
CA SER A 321 -5.73 12.11 -8.42
C SER A 321 -7.05 11.65 -7.80
N ILE A 322 -7.64 10.56 -8.30
CA ILE A 322 -8.86 9.98 -7.73
C ILE A 322 -8.61 9.57 -6.27
N GLN A 323 -7.51 8.85 -5.99
CA GLN A 323 -7.18 8.41 -4.63
C GLN A 323 -6.98 9.60 -3.69
N VAL A 324 -6.19 10.59 -4.08
CA VAL A 324 -5.93 11.78 -3.25
C VAL A 324 -7.22 12.53 -2.93
N VAL A 325 -8.08 12.76 -3.92
CA VAL A 325 -9.38 13.45 -3.72
C VAL A 325 -10.28 12.65 -2.76
N ILE A 326 -10.38 11.33 -2.96
CA ILE A 326 -11.16 10.47 -2.07
C ILE A 326 -10.59 10.50 -0.65
N SER A 327 -9.28 10.41 -0.48
CA SER A 327 -8.64 10.46 0.84
C SER A 327 -8.91 11.78 1.56
N LEU A 328 -8.78 12.93 0.87
CA LEU A 328 -9.05 14.25 1.46
C LEU A 328 -10.52 14.41 1.88
N ILE A 329 -11.45 14.00 1.01
CA ILE A 329 -12.88 14.03 1.34
C ILE A 329 -13.17 13.11 2.52
N SER A 330 -12.57 11.92 2.55
CA SER A 330 -12.77 10.93 3.60
C SER A 330 -12.22 11.40 4.96
N ILE A 331 -11.06 12.06 4.96
CA ILE A 331 -10.53 12.69 6.18
C ILE A 331 -11.51 13.78 6.67
N ALA A 332 -12.01 14.64 5.78
CA ALA A 332 -12.99 15.65 6.17
C ALA A 332 -14.29 15.05 6.71
N MET A 333 -14.78 13.96 6.10
CA MET A 333 -15.98 13.25 6.56
C MET A 333 -15.78 12.58 7.92
N ALA A 334 -14.55 12.17 8.28
CA ALA A 334 -14.27 11.56 9.57
C ALA A 334 -14.47 12.51 10.77
N PHE A 335 -14.44 13.83 10.55
CA PHE A 335 -14.77 14.83 11.56
C PHE A 335 -16.29 15.04 11.73
N VAL A 336 -17.08 14.65 10.76
CA VAL A 336 -18.51 14.95 10.69
C VAL A 336 -19.35 13.69 11.00
N LEU A 337 -18.97 12.55 10.40
CA LEU A 337 -19.74 11.32 10.42
C LEU A 337 -19.30 10.42 11.57
N GLU A 338 -20.27 9.93 12.33
CA GLU A 338 -20.07 8.80 13.24
C GLU A 338 -19.90 7.50 12.47
N ASP A 339 -19.34 6.47 13.10
CA ASP A 339 -18.89 5.24 12.46
C ASP A 339 -19.94 4.57 11.56
N ILE A 340 -21.21 4.47 12.03
CA ILE A 340 -22.26 3.84 11.23
C ILE A 340 -22.56 4.63 9.94
N PHE A 341 -22.55 5.97 10.01
CA PHE A 341 -22.74 6.81 8.84
C PHE A 341 -21.52 6.82 7.95
N TYR A 342 -20.32 6.65 8.54
CA TYR A 342 -19.08 6.54 7.79
C TYR A 342 -19.02 5.22 7.00
N ILE A 343 -19.55 4.11 7.55
CA ILE A 343 -19.69 2.86 6.78
C ILE A 343 -20.63 3.05 5.58
N ILE A 344 -21.77 3.72 5.80
CA ILE A 344 -22.70 4.03 4.70
C ILE A 344 -21.99 4.91 3.63
N TYR A 345 -21.19 5.87 4.06
CA TYR A 345 -20.35 6.68 3.18
C TYR A 345 -19.36 5.84 2.38
N ILE A 346 -18.61 4.90 2.99
CA ILE A 346 -17.69 3.99 2.31
C ILE A 346 -18.42 3.18 1.23
N ILE A 347 -19.55 2.60 1.59
CA ILE A 347 -20.39 1.80 0.65
C ILE A 347 -20.88 2.69 -0.49
N GLY A 348 -21.38 3.89 -0.18
CA GLY A 348 -21.82 4.87 -1.17
C GLY A 348 -20.71 5.28 -2.13
N MET A 349 -19.52 5.56 -1.62
CA MET A 349 -18.33 5.90 -2.42
C MET A 349 -17.93 4.74 -3.34
N TRP A 350 -18.02 3.49 -2.86
CA TRP A 350 -17.78 2.34 -3.72
C TRP A 350 -18.77 2.26 -4.89
N PHE A 351 -20.06 2.49 -4.65
CA PHE A 351 -21.06 2.54 -5.71
C PHE A 351 -20.80 3.68 -6.69
N VAL A 352 -20.50 4.90 -6.18
CA VAL A 352 -20.15 6.06 -7.01
C VAL A 352 -18.95 5.76 -7.89
N PHE A 353 -17.91 5.13 -7.34
CA PHE A 353 -16.73 4.69 -8.08
C PHE A 353 -17.10 3.69 -9.18
N VAL A 354 -17.84 2.62 -8.86
CA VAL A 354 -18.19 1.55 -9.82
C VAL A 354 -19.08 2.08 -10.96
N PHE A 355 -20.13 2.84 -10.62
CA PHE A 355 -21.04 3.40 -11.63
C PHE A 355 -20.39 4.53 -12.42
N GLY A 356 -19.64 5.42 -11.76
CA GLY A 356 -18.88 6.49 -12.39
C GLY A 356 -17.85 5.94 -13.39
N LEU A 357 -17.09 4.94 -13.00
CA LEU A 357 -16.11 4.27 -13.89
C LEU A 357 -16.81 3.63 -15.10
N ARG A 358 -17.94 2.96 -14.89
CA ARG A 358 -18.72 2.36 -16.00
C ARG A 358 -19.29 3.42 -16.94
N ALA A 359 -19.86 4.49 -16.40
CA ALA A 359 -20.44 5.58 -17.21
C ALA A 359 -19.35 6.30 -18.02
N PHE A 360 -18.23 6.63 -17.36
CA PHE A 360 -17.10 7.28 -18.00
C PHE A 360 -16.51 6.44 -19.15
N THR A 361 -16.21 5.17 -18.90
CA THR A 361 -15.62 4.28 -19.91
C THR A 361 -16.57 4.06 -21.08
N ARG A 362 -17.88 3.85 -20.84
CA ARG A 362 -18.90 3.72 -21.89
C ARG A 362 -19.01 4.97 -22.76
N SER A 363 -19.04 6.15 -22.15
CA SER A 363 -19.10 7.43 -22.85
C SER A 363 -17.88 7.63 -23.78
N ARG A 364 -16.70 7.34 -23.28
CA ARG A 364 -15.45 7.45 -24.07
C ARG A 364 -15.37 6.45 -25.20
N ILE A 365 -15.76 5.20 -24.99
CA ILE A 365 -15.79 4.18 -26.04
C ILE A 365 -16.77 4.56 -27.14
N ARG A 366 -17.97 5.12 -26.79
CA ARG A 366 -18.95 5.61 -27.78
C ARG A 366 -18.34 6.72 -28.64
N LYS A 367 -17.67 7.72 -28.02
CA LYS A 367 -17.01 8.80 -28.75
C LYS A 367 -15.91 8.34 -29.69
N LEU A 368 -15.15 7.29 -29.31
CA LEU A 368 -14.09 6.71 -30.16
C LEU A 368 -14.67 5.92 -31.35
N ARG A 369 -15.85 5.29 -31.21
CA ARG A 369 -16.54 4.61 -32.32
C ARG A 369 -17.14 5.57 -33.34
N ILE A 370 -17.56 6.76 -32.93
CA ILE A 370 -18.13 7.77 -33.83
C ILE A 370 -17.03 8.47 -34.65
N LYS A 371 -15.77 8.46 -34.16
CA LYS A 371 -14.64 9.09 -34.87
C LYS A 371 -13.91 8.15 -35.85
N LYS A 372 -14.27 6.87 -35.87
CA LYS A 372 -13.86 5.91 -36.89
C LYS A 372 -14.92 5.77 -37.97
#